data_2c3881ab7eb04817120e6b265c775639
#
_entry.id   2c3881ab7eb04817120e6b265c775639
#
_cell.length_a   1.000
_cell.length_b   1.000
_cell.length_c   1.000
_cell.angle_alpha   90.00
_cell.angle_beta   90.00
_cell.angle_gamma   90.00
#
_symmetry.space_group_name_H-M   'P 1'
#
loop_
_entity.id
_entity.type
_entity.pdbx_description
1 polymer ?
#
loop_
_entity_poly.entity_id
_entity_poly.type
_entity_poly.pdbx_seq_one_letter_code
_entity_poly.pdbx_strand_id
1 'polypeptide(L)'
;QKGLGAIHSLSHPVNAQYNLHHGLSNAIFMPYVLTFNKKEISNKIISICDYIGIEKSFENFIKWIMDLRQELNIPHKLSDVIDESKIDLDMLSQMAFDDPSTNGNPKKLDINHIKTMYEHSISGNLF
;
A
#
# COMPACT_ATOMS: atom_id res chain seq x y z
N GLN A 1 12.09 -0.96 -4.29
CA GLN A 1 11.56 -1.30 -5.60
C GLN A 1 11.18 -0.07 -6.38
N LYS A 2 11.71 0.03 -7.57
CA LYS A 2 11.46 1.17 -8.44
C LYS A 2 9.99 1.39 -8.77
N GLY A 3 9.22 0.35 -8.88
CA GLY A 3 7.85 0.45 -9.36
C GLY A 3 6.81 0.75 -8.28
N LEU A 4 7.17 0.79 -7.00
CA LEU A 4 6.21 0.88 -5.91
C LEU A 4 6.65 1.88 -4.84
N GLY A 5 7.15 3.04 -5.28
CA GLY A 5 7.61 4.10 -4.37
C GLY A 5 6.54 4.56 -3.39
N ALA A 6 5.26 4.45 -3.77
CA ALA A 6 4.16 4.85 -2.90
C ALA A 6 4.10 4.03 -1.61
N ILE A 7 4.52 2.76 -1.63
CA ILE A 7 4.54 1.95 -0.39
C ILE A 7 5.45 2.63 0.64
N HIS A 8 6.64 3.01 0.24
CA HIS A 8 7.59 3.68 1.13
C HIS A 8 7.12 5.07 1.53
N SER A 9 6.54 5.83 0.60
CA SER A 9 6.04 7.18 0.90
C SER A 9 4.92 7.16 1.92
N LEU A 10 4.04 6.14 1.89
CA LEU A 10 2.98 6.01 2.88
C LEU A 10 3.52 5.50 4.22
N SER A 11 4.54 4.64 4.19
CA SER A 11 5.10 4.04 5.40
C SER A 11 5.94 5.00 6.23
N HIS A 12 6.75 5.84 5.59
CA HIS A 12 7.67 6.72 6.31
C HIS A 12 6.97 7.65 7.30
N PRO A 13 5.90 8.38 6.92
CA PRO A 13 5.19 9.23 7.87
C PRO A 13 4.59 8.47 9.05
N VAL A 14 4.02 7.29 8.78
CA VAL A 14 3.40 6.45 9.80
C VAL A 14 4.45 5.94 10.78
N ASN A 15 5.62 5.54 10.29
CA ASN A 15 6.72 5.11 11.15
C ASN A 15 7.20 6.24 12.04
N ALA A 16 7.31 7.46 11.50
CA ALA A 16 7.80 8.61 12.23
C ALA A 16 6.80 9.11 13.28
N GLN A 17 5.53 9.17 12.93
CA GLN A 17 4.50 9.79 13.79
C GLN A 17 3.90 8.81 14.81
N TYR A 18 3.81 7.53 14.48
CA TYR A 18 3.13 6.54 15.31
C TYR A 18 4.03 5.40 15.76
N ASN A 19 5.33 5.51 15.46
CA ASN A 19 6.32 4.52 15.87
C ASN A 19 5.98 3.08 15.44
N LEU A 20 5.38 2.95 14.27
CA LEU A 20 5.03 1.65 13.72
C LEU A 20 6.24 1.01 13.02
N HIS A 21 6.41 -0.30 13.18
CA HIS A 21 7.52 -1.01 12.55
C HIS A 21 7.46 -0.88 11.02
N HIS A 22 8.60 -0.56 10.41
CA HIS A 22 8.68 -0.28 8.96
C HIS A 22 8.20 -1.44 8.09
N GLY A 23 8.70 -2.65 8.36
CA GLY A 23 8.29 -3.83 7.59
C GLY A 23 6.80 -4.12 7.71
N LEU A 24 6.25 -3.93 8.90
CA LEU A 24 4.82 -4.14 9.14
C LEU A 24 3.98 -3.11 8.38
N SER A 25 4.35 -1.84 8.43
CA SER A 25 3.61 -0.81 7.71
C SER A 25 3.67 -1.01 6.20
N ASN A 26 4.83 -1.41 5.66
CA ASN A 26 4.94 -1.75 4.24
C ASN A 26 3.97 -2.87 3.85
N ALA A 27 3.88 -3.91 4.69
CA ALA A 27 2.99 -5.04 4.43
C ALA A 27 1.51 -4.63 4.49
N ILE A 28 1.16 -3.72 5.40
CA ILE A 28 -0.21 -3.20 5.51
C ILE A 28 -0.59 -2.41 4.26
N PHE A 29 0.28 -1.51 3.80
CA PHE A 29 -0.03 -0.64 2.66
C PHE A 29 0.03 -1.35 1.31
N MET A 30 0.76 -2.45 1.19
CA MET A 30 1.03 -3.11 -0.09
C MET A 30 -0.22 -3.35 -0.95
N PRO A 31 -1.28 -4.03 -0.48
CA PRO A 31 -2.42 -4.32 -1.37
C PRO A 31 -3.16 -3.06 -1.83
N TYR A 32 -3.19 -2.03 -1.01
CA TYR A 32 -3.84 -0.77 -1.38
C TYR A 32 -3.07 -0.03 -2.45
N VAL A 33 -1.74 0.00 -2.33
CA VAL A 33 -0.87 0.63 -3.32
C VAL A 33 -0.88 -0.16 -4.62
N LEU A 34 -0.81 -1.49 -4.56
CA LEU A 34 -0.88 -2.35 -5.75
C LEU A 34 -2.19 -2.14 -6.51
N THR A 35 -3.30 -2.09 -5.79
CA THR A 35 -4.61 -1.90 -6.41
C THR A 35 -4.72 -0.50 -7.04
N PHE A 36 -4.19 0.51 -6.36
CA PHE A 36 -4.18 1.87 -6.91
C PHE A 36 -3.41 1.95 -8.22
N ASN A 37 -2.30 1.22 -8.30
CA ASN A 37 -1.42 1.21 -9.49
C ASN A 37 -1.79 0.11 -10.50
N LYS A 38 -2.91 -0.57 -10.33
CA LYS A 38 -3.31 -1.75 -11.11
C LYS A 38 -3.06 -1.59 -12.61
N LYS A 39 -3.49 -0.46 -13.17
CA LYS A 39 -3.40 -0.22 -14.61
C LYS A 39 -1.96 -0.21 -15.10
N GLU A 40 -1.07 0.41 -14.32
CA GLU A 40 0.33 0.60 -14.70
C GLU A 40 1.18 -0.66 -14.51
N ILE A 41 0.74 -1.58 -13.65
CA ILE A 41 1.56 -2.75 -13.28
C ILE A 41 0.96 -4.09 -13.72
N SER A 42 -0.21 -4.09 -14.39
CA SER A 42 -0.91 -5.34 -14.74
C SER A 42 -0.03 -6.34 -15.49
N ASN A 43 0.76 -5.88 -16.45
CA ASN A 43 1.62 -6.77 -17.23
C ASN A 43 2.70 -7.43 -16.36
N LYS A 44 3.27 -6.68 -15.42
CA LYS A 44 4.25 -7.23 -14.48
C LYS A 44 3.61 -8.24 -13.54
N ILE A 45 2.39 -7.97 -13.10
CA ILE A 45 1.65 -8.86 -12.21
C ILE A 45 1.34 -10.18 -12.92
N ILE A 46 0.96 -10.14 -14.19
CA ILE A 46 0.70 -11.36 -14.97
C ILE A 46 1.96 -12.22 -15.06
N SER A 47 3.12 -11.61 -15.28
CA SER A 47 4.40 -12.33 -15.31
C SER A 47 4.71 -12.97 -13.96
N ILE A 48 4.43 -12.27 -12.87
CA ILE A 48 4.63 -12.80 -11.52
C ILE A 48 3.70 -13.98 -11.27
N CYS A 49 2.44 -13.89 -11.68
CA CYS A 49 1.47 -14.99 -11.53
C CYS A 49 1.97 -16.25 -12.25
N ASP A 50 2.50 -16.08 -13.43
CA ASP A 50 3.07 -17.20 -14.19
C ASP A 50 4.23 -17.84 -13.44
N TYR A 51 5.12 -17.02 -12.90
CA TYR A 51 6.28 -17.49 -12.15
C TYR A 51 5.91 -18.26 -10.89
N ILE A 52 4.93 -17.78 -10.12
CA ILE A 52 4.53 -18.43 -8.86
C ILE A 52 3.48 -19.52 -9.04
N GLY A 53 2.99 -19.72 -10.28
CA GLY A 53 2.11 -20.84 -10.60
C GLY A 53 0.64 -20.63 -10.24
N ILE A 54 0.18 -19.40 -10.21
CA ILE A 54 -1.25 -19.10 -10.02
C ILE A 54 -1.87 -18.61 -11.32
N GLU A 55 -3.19 -18.61 -11.37
CA GLU A 55 -3.92 -18.13 -12.52
C GLU A 55 -3.63 -16.66 -12.78
N LYS A 56 -3.39 -16.32 -14.07
CA LYS A 56 -2.90 -15.00 -14.48
C LYS A 56 -3.99 -13.94 -14.46
N SER A 57 -4.18 -13.28 -13.33
CA SER A 57 -5.01 -12.10 -13.24
C SER A 57 -4.57 -11.25 -12.06
N PHE A 58 -4.85 -9.95 -12.14
CA PHE A 58 -4.56 -9.05 -11.04
C PHE A 58 -5.35 -9.47 -9.79
N GLU A 59 -6.62 -9.83 -9.98
CA GLU A 59 -7.51 -10.25 -8.89
C GLU A 59 -6.99 -11.49 -8.18
N ASN A 60 -6.50 -12.47 -8.92
CA ASN A 60 -5.91 -13.67 -8.31
C ASN A 60 -4.62 -13.35 -7.57
N PHE A 61 -3.81 -12.44 -8.10
CA PHE A 61 -2.60 -12.00 -7.43
C PHE A 61 -2.92 -11.31 -6.10
N ILE A 62 -3.88 -10.39 -6.09
CA ILE A 62 -4.29 -9.70 -4.87
C ILE A 62 -4.85 -10.69 -3.85
N LYS A 63 -5.67 -11.64 -4.30
CA LYS A 63 -6.19 -12.70 -3.41
C LYS A 63 -5.05 -13.49 -2.79
N TRP A 64 -4.05 -13.86 -3.58
CA TRP A 64 -2.87 -14.57 -3.10
C TRP A 64 -2.12 -13.75 -2.04
N ILE A 65 -1.94 -12.46 -2.28
CA ILE A 65 -1.32 -11.54 -1.31
C ILE A 65 -2.14 -11.47 -0.01
N MET A 66 -3.46 -11.33 -0.13
CA MET A 66 -4.32 -11.21 1.04
C MET A 66 -4.31 -12.50 1.88
N ASP A 67 -4.34 -13.66 1.21
CA ASP A 67 -4.27 -14.95 1.90
C ASP A 67 -2.93 -15.11 2.63
N LEU A 68 -1.83 -14.72 1.99
CA LEU A 68 -0.50 -14.76 2.60
C LEU A 68 -0.41 -13.86 3.83
N ARG A 69 -0.94 -12.64 3.74
CA ARG A 69 -0.96 -11.71 4.87
C ARG A 69 -1.74 -12.31 6.05
N GLN A 70 -2.86 -12.95 5.77
CA GLN A 70 -3.67 -13.58 6.81
C GLN A 70 -2.90 -14.72 7.49
N GLU A 71 -2.22 -15.55 6.71
CA GLU A 71 -1.39 -16.63 7.26
C GLU A 71 -0.27 -16.11 8.15
N LEU A 72 0.30 -14.96 7.79
CA LEU A 72 1.39 -14.33 8.55
C LEU A 72 0.88 -13.45 9.68
N ASN A 73 -0.43 -13.42 9.91
CA ASN A 73 -1.06 -12.59 10.95
C ASN A 73 -0.76 -11.09 10.79
N ILE A 74 -0.65 -10.61 9.55
CA ILE A 74 -0.46 -9.19 9.28
C ILE A 74 -1.83 -8.50 9.36
N PRO A 75 -1.94 -7.39 10.12
CA PRO A 75 -3.20 -6.64 10.20
C PRO A 75 -3.69 -6.21 8.82
N HIS A 76 -4.99 -6.31 8.60
CA HIS A 76 -5.57 -6.01 7.30
C HIS A 76 -5.52 -4.52 6.97
N LYS A 77 -5.75 -3.68 7.97
CA LYS A 77 -5.87 -2.24 7.77
C LYS A 77 -5.11 -1.47 8.83
N LEU A 78 -4.79 -0.22 8.51
CA LEU A 78 -4.02 0.64 9.40
C LEU A 78 -4.75 0.89 10.72
N SER A 79 -6.08 1.00 10.70
CA SER A 79 -6.87 1.21 11.90
C SER A 79 -6.88 0.03 12.87
N ASP A 80 -6.35 -1.13 12.45
CA ASP A 80 -6.15 -2.28 13.35
C ASP A 80 -4.96 -2.09 14.27
N VAL A 81 -4.01 -1.23 13.92
CA VAL A 81 -2.76 -1.03 14.69
C VAL A 81 -2.60 0.38 15.24
N ILE A 82 -3.35 1.34 14.71
CA ILE A 82 -3.34 2.73 15.19
C ILE A 82 -4.79 3.14 15.41
N ASP A 83 -5.06 3.75 16.58
CA ASP A 83 -6.39 4.28 16.86
C ASP A 83 -6.76 5.31 15.77
N GLU A 84 -7.85 5.06 15.07
CA GLU A 84 -8.29 5.90 13.96
C GLU A 84 -8.46 7.36 14.37
N SER A 85 -8.92 7.61 15.60
CA SER A 85 -9.10 8.96 16.12
C SER A 85 -7.79 9.74 16.25
N LYS A 86 -6.65 9.04 16.27
CA LYS A 86 -5.32 9.64 16.39
C LYS A 86 -4.64 9.84 15.05
N ILE A 87 -5.25 9.38 13.96
CA ILE A 87 -4.66 9.48 12.62
C ILE A 87 -4.96 10.86 12.06
N ASP A 88 -3.90 11.64 11.82
CA ASP A 88 -4.00 12.94 11.14
C ASP A 88 -3.78 12.71 9.65
N LEU A 89 -4.87 12.51 8.93
CA LEU A 89 -4.83 12.15 7.52
C LEU A 89 -4.17 13.23 6.65
N ASP A 90 -4.49 14.49 6.92
CA ASP A 90 -3.93 15.59 6.11
C ASP A 90 -2.43 15.73 6.33
N MET A 91 -1.97 15.60 7.57
CA MET A 91 -0.54 15.65 7.89
C MET A 91 0.20 14.50 7.22
N LEU A 92 -0.32 13.27 7.34
CA LEU A 92 0.31 12.10 6.74
C LEU A 92 0.38 12.22 5.23
N SER A 93 -0.70 12.71 4.61
CA SER A 93 -0.75 12.86 3.15
C SER A 93 0.28 13.89 2.66
N GLN A 94 0.45 14.98 3.38
CA GLN A 94 1.44 15.99 3.02
C GLN A 94 2.86 15.46 3.19
N MET A 95 3.14 14.76 4.28
CA MET A 95 4.46 14.17 4.52
C MET A 95 4.80 13.15 3.43
N ALA A 96 3.83 12.31 3.06
CA ALA A 96 4.03 11.32 2.02
C ALA A 96 4.25 11.97 0.65
N PHE A 97 3.50 13.02 0.35
CA PHE A 97 3.65 13.75 -0.91
C PHE A 97 5.04 14.35 -1.05
N ASP A 98 5.61 14.83 0.06
CA ASP A 98 6.95 15.43 0.09
C ASP A 98 8.07 14.40 0.12
N ASP A 99 7.74 13.11 0.33
CA ASP A 99 8.75 12.06 0.42
C ASP A 99 9.35 11.77 -0.96
N PRO A 100 10.70 11.71 -1.06
CA PRO A 100 11.35 11.42 -2.36
C PRO A 100 10.89 10.10 -2.99
N SER A 101 10.47 9.11 -2.19
CA SER A 101 10.02 7.82 -2.70
C SER A 101 8.75 7.93 -3.57
N THR A 102 7.98 9.00 -3.41
CA THR A 102 6.75 9.23 -4.19
C THR A 102 7.04 9.25 -5.69
N ASN A 103 8.20 9.77 -6.09
CA ASN A 103 8.59 9.85 -7.50
C ASN A 103 8.88 8.48 -8.12
N GLY A 104 9.09 7.45 -7.30
CA GLY A 104 9.32 6.09 -7.77
C GLY A 104 8.05 5.30 -8.08
N ASN A 105 6.88 5.89 -7.87
CA ASN A 105 5.62 5.22 -8.18
C ASN A 105 5.37 5.22 -9.69
N PRO A 106 4.86 4.10 -10.28
CA PRO A 106 4.63 4.06 -11.73
C PRO A 106 3.57 5.03 -12.23
N LYS A 107 2.61 5.39 -11.37
CA LYS A 107 1.62 6.40 -11.67
C LYS A 107 1.99 7.68 -10.94
N LYS A 108 1.99 8.81 -11.64
CA LYS A 108 2.26 10.09 -11.00
C LYS A 108 1.21 10.36 -9.93
N LEU A 109 1.67 10.73 -8.74
CA LEU A 109 0.79 10.94 -7.60
C LEU A 109 0.66 12.42 -7.26
N ASP A 110 -0.58 12.84 -6.98
CA ASP A 110 -0.83 14.10 -6.30
C ASP A 110 -1.23 13.80 -4.85
N ILE A 111 -1.43 14.85 -4.06
CA ILE A 111 -1.74 14.69 -2.63
C ILE A 111 -3.11 14.02 -2.43
N ASN A 112 -4.05 14.22 -3.35
CA ASN A 112 -5.37 13.59 -3.26
C ASN A 112 -5.29 12.09 -3.51
N HIS A 113 -4.44 11.66 -4.43
CA HIS A 113 -4.18 10.23 -4.65
C HIS A 113 -3.63 9.58 -3.39
N ILE A 114 -2.67 10.23 -2.75
CA ILE A 114 -2.05 9.72 -1.52
C ILE A 114 -3.08 9.65 -0.40
N LYS A 115 -3.89 10.68 -0.25
CA LYS A 115 -4.95 10.70 0.75
C LYS A 115 -5.95 9.56 0.53
N THR A 116 -6.32 9.30 -0.72
CA THR A 116 -7.21 8.19 -1.08
C THR A 116 -6.61 6.85 -0.68
N MET A 117 -5.33 6.62 -0.95
CA MET A 117 -4.67 5.38 -0.54
C MET A 117 -4.66 5.22 0.98
N TYR A 118 -4.41 6.29 1.73
CA TYR A 118 -4.49 6.24 3.19
C TYR A 118 -5.91 5.92 3.66
N GLU A 119 -6.91 6.58 3.08
CA GLU A 119 -8.32 6.33 3.44
C GLU A 119 -8.70 4.86 3.24
N HIS A 120 -8.31 4.27 2.11
CA HIS A 120 -8.58 2.86 1.85
C HIS A 120 -7.82 1.94 2.82
N SER A 121 -6.57 2.28 3.15
CA SER A 121 -5.79 1.49 4.11
C SER A 121 -6.38 1.58 5.53
N ILE A 122 -7.05 2.67 5.86
CA ILE A 122 -7.71 2.84 7.16
C ILE A 122 -9.03 2.06 7.19
N SER A 123 -9.83 2.15 6.14
CA SER A 123 -11.12 1.46 6.07
C SER A 123 -11.02 -0.03 5.80
N GLY A 124 -9.92 -0.45 5.17
CA GLY A 124 -9.74 -1.84 4.77
C GLY A 124 -10.34 -2.19 3.42
N ASN A 125 -10.87 -1.23 2.69
CA ASN A 125 -11.48 -1.47 1.39
C ASN A 125 -10.47 -1.32 0.26
N LEU A 126 -10.35 -2.36 -0.56
CA LEU A 126 -9.58 -2.27 -1.80
C LEU A 126 -10.47 -1.63 -2.85
N PHE A 127 -10.12 -0.52 -3.34
CA PHE A 127 -10.80 0.32 -4.34
C PHE A 127 -12.03 -0.23 -5.08
#